data_69de084b43a68c3653b65a230468aa60
#
_entry.id   69de084b43a68c3653b65a230468aa60
#
_cell.length_a   1.000
_cell.length_b   1.000
_cell.length_c   1.000
_cell.angle_alpha   90.00
_cell.angle_beta   90.00
_cell.angle_gamma   90.00
#
_symmetry.space_group_name_H-M   'P 1'
#
loop_
_entity.id
_entity.type
_entity.pdbx_description
1 polymer ?
#
loop_
_entity_poly.entity_id
_entity_poly.type
_entity_poly.pdbx_seq_one_letter_code
_entity_poly.pdbx_strand_id
1 'polypeptide(L)'
;MGIMINDYKLIKNFLTKDEQNILSLYTQMRHTTNQKEFDEMQSNVMDTLCYGDAIMDSLLLVKQKAVEKEFGGELKPQYSFWRLYTRCAVLKEHTDRPSCEVSVTVFLGSCGTPWPIFMGNNSIELEPGDAVLYLGNKLKHKREEFLGDWHSQVFLHYVDANGPFKNLEKDGRTFWGLKRNAV
;
A
#
# COMPACT_ATOMS: atom_id res chain seq x y z
N MET A 1 2.56 -10.17 -20.79
CA MET A 1 3.98 -9.91 -20.50
C MET A 1 4.00 -9.39 -19.07
N GLY A 2 4.43 -10.23 -18.10
CA GLY A 2 4.40 -9.88 -16.68
C GLY A 2 5.36 -8.75 -16.33
N ILE A 3 5.17 -8.13 -15.16
CA ILE A 3 6.06 -7.08 -14.65
C ILE A 3 7.45 -7.69 -14.41
N MET A 4 8.49 -7.05 -14.94
CA MET A 4 9.88 -7.48 -14.73
C MET A 4 10.40 -7.02 -13.35
N ILE A 5 11.45 -7.69 -12.84
CA ILE A 5 11.95 -7.54 -11.45
C ILE A 5 12.25 -6.09 -11.03
N ASN A 6 12.63 -5.23 -11.97
CA ASN A 6 12.97 -3.82 -11.73
C ASN A 6 11.94 -2.85 -12.30
N ASP A 7 10.77 -3.34 -12.70
CA ASP A 7 9.73 -2.53 -13.30
C ASP A 7 8.61 -2.24 -12.30
N TYR A 8 7.98 -1.11 -12.51
CA TYR A 8 6.74 -0.72 -11.87
C TYR A 8 5.75 -0.27 -12.94
N LYS A 9 4.48 -0.24 -12.59
CA LYS A 9 3.41 0.22 -13.49
C LYS A 9 2.56 1.26 -12.79
N LEU A 10 2.54 2.47 -13.33
CA LEU A 10 1.64 3.53 -12.90
C LEU A 10 0.23 3.23 -13.43
N ILE A 11 -0.74 3.20 -12.54
CA ILE A 11 -2.16 3.00 -12.86
C ILE A 11 -2.91 4.28 -12.50
N LYS A 12 -3.28 5.05 -13.51
CA LYS A 12 -4.05 6.26 -13.32
C LYS A 12 -5.51 5.93 -13.02
N ASN A 13 -6.12 6.71 -12.12
CA ASN A 13 -7.51 6.56 -11.71
C ASN A 13 -7.85 5.12 -11.28
N PHE A 14 -6.96 4.49 -10.50
CA PHE A 14 -7.16 3.14 -9.96
C PHE A 14 -8.40 3.08 -9.04
N LEU A 15 -8.65 4.16 -8.30
CA LEU A 15 -9.89 4.36 -7.57
C LEU A 15 -10.81 5.29 -8.35
N THR A 16 -12.12 5.05 -8.28
CA THR A 16 -13.11 6.06 -8.64
C THR A 16 -13.03 7.24 -7.66
N LYS A 17 -13.59 8.38 -8.06
CA LYS A 17 -13.58 9.58 -7.20
C LYS A 17 -14.31 9.34 -5.88
N ASP A 18 -15.39 8.59 -5.88
CA ASP A 18 -16.15 8.27 -4.67
C ASP A 18 -15.40 7.31 -3.75
N GLU A 19 -14.78 6.25 -4.31
CA GLU A 19 -13.91 5.36 -3.54
C GLU A 19 -12.76 6.14 -2.90
N GLN A 20 -12.09 7.00 -3.66
CA GLN A 20 -10.97 7.81 -3.18
C GLN A 20 -11.41 8.75 -2.06
N ASN A 21 -12.54 9.46 -2.23
CA ASN A 21 -13.06 10.38 -1.22
C ASN A 21 -13.43 9.66 0.08
N ILE A 22 -14.17 8.54 0.00
CA ILE A 22 -14.57 7.75 1.18
C ILE A 22 -13.34 7.25 1.93
N LEU A 23 -12.37 6.67 1.23
CA LEU A 23 -11.18 6.10 1.87
C LEU A 23 -10.25 7.16 2.46
N SER A 24 -10.12 8.32 1.79
CA SER A 24 -9.37 9.46 2.32
C SER A 24 -10.00 9.98 3.61
N LEU A 25 -11.31 10.23 3.63
CA LEU A 25 -12.04 10.66 4.83
C LEU A 25 -11.97 9.62 5.94
N TYR A 26 -12.11 8.34 5.60
CA TYR A 26 -12.00 7.25 6.57
C TYR A 26 -10.65 7.27 7.30
N THR A 27 -9.54 7.37 6.57
CA THR A 27 -8.20 7.39 7.20
C THR A 27 -7.99 8.63 8.07
N GLN A 28 -8.51 9.80 7.67
CA GLN A 28 -8.45 11.02 8.46
C GLN A 28 -9.26 10.90 9.76
N MET A 29 -10.50 10.36 9.71
CA MET A 29 -11.31 10.10 10.90
C MET A 29 -10.63 9.10 11.84
N ARG A 30 -10.05 8.03 11.30
CA ARG A 30 -9.28 7.07 12.08
C ARG A 30 -8.05 7.71 12.72
N HIS A 31 -7.36 8.59 12.02
CA HIS A 31 -6.21 9.34 12.56
C HIS A 31 -6.59 10.23 13.75
N THR A 32 -7.77 10.85 13.72
CA THR A 32 -8.25 11.71 14.83
C THR A 32 -8.72 10.93 16.06
N THR A 33 -9.17 9.68 15.87
CA THR A 33 -9.77 8.86 16.95
C THR A 33 -8.86 7.78 17.51
N ASN A 34 -7.83 7.38 16.77
CA ASN A 34 -6.91 6.31 17.17
C ASN A 34 -5.65 6.86 17.84
N GLN A 35 -5.02 5.99 18.63
CA GLN A 35 -3.64 6.25 19.07
C GLN A 35 -2.72 6.17 17.86
N LYS A 36 -1.78 7.09 17.79
CA LYS A 36 -0.71 7.09 16.80
C LYS A 36 0.29 6.01 17.16
N GLU A 37 0.75 5.27 16.17
CA GLU A 37 1.76 4.23 16.34
C GLU A 37 3.07 4.67 15.69
N PHE A 38 4.18 4.36 16.36
CA PHE A 38 5.52 4.61 15.87
C PHE A 38 6.08 3.32 15.25
N ASP A 39 6.61 3.44 14.04
CA ASP A 39 7.25 2.35 13.32
C ASP A 39 8.69 2.74 12.96
N GLU A 40 9.63 2.34 13.82
CA GLU A 40 11.05 2.64 13.66
C GLU A 40 11.67 2.08 12.37
N MET A 41 11.07 1.04 11.79
CA MET A 41 11.59 0.41 10.57
C MET A 41 11.27 1.22 9.31
N GLN A 42 10.11 1.89 9.28
CA GLN A 42 9.60 2.54 8.07
C GLN A 42 9.40 4.04 8.23
N SER A 43 9.14 4.53 9.43
CA SER A 43 8.95 5.95 9.70
C SER A 43 9.67 6.36 10.98
N ASN A 44 10.02 7.64 11.08
CA ASN A 44 10.70 8.23 12.22
C ASN A 44 9.77 9.09 13.09
N VAL A 45 8.47 9.05 12.82
CA VAL A 45 7.44 9.83 13.52
C VAL A 45 6.23 8.99 13.87
N MET A 46 5.39 9.52 14.77
CA MET A 46 4.13 8.89 15.20
C MET A 46 3.06 9.05 14.12
N ASP A 47 2.93 8.07 13.26
CA ASP A 47 1.89 7.97 12.24
C ASP A 47 0.69 7.19 12.74
N THR A 48 -0.41 7.22 11.98
CA THR A 48 -1.52 6.28 12.17
C THR A 48 -1.44 5.22 11.11
N LEU A 49 -1.40 3.98 11.55
CA LEU A 49 -1.31 2.81 10.66
C LEU A 49 -2.31 1.74 11.08
N CYS A 50 -2.73 0.92 10.12
CA CYS A 50 -3.58 -0.23 10.40
C CYS A 50 -3.33 -1.35 9.42
N TYR A 51 -3.05 -2.52 9.96
CA TYR A 51 -2.91 -3.77 9.23
C TYR A 51 -4.24 -4.52 9.22
N GLY A 52 -4.66 -5.01 8.06
CA GLY A 52 -5.83 -5.89 7.93
C GLY A 52 -7.15 -5.19 8.28
N ASP A 53 -7.25 -3.90 8.01
CA ASP A 53 -8.48 -3.13 8.21
C ASP A 53 -9.60 -3.65 7.31
N ALA A 54 -10.82 -3.82 7.85
CA ALA A 54 -11.93 -4.45 7.14
C ALA A 54 -12.33 -3.71 5.85
N ILE A 55 -12.32 -2.37 5.85
CA ILE A 55 -12.66 -1.61 4.65
C ILE A 55 -11.56 -1.70 3.60
N MET A 56 -10.29 -1.72 4.01
CA MET A 56 -9.15 -1.83 3.11
C MET A 56 -8.95 -3.27 2.61
N ASP A 57 -9.23 -4.29 3.41
CA ASP A 57 -9.28 -5.68 2.95
C ASP A 57 -10.44 -5.88 1.94
N SER A 58 -11.57 -5.19 2.11
CA SER A 58 -12.64 -5.19 1.11
C SER A 58 -12.17 -4.56 -0.22
N LEU A 59 -11.44 -3.45 -0.15
CA LEU A 59 -10.83 -2.84 -1.34
C LEU A 59 -9.84 -3.79 -2.03
N LEU A 60 -8.97 -4.47 -1.25
CA LEU A 60 -8.04 -5.50 -1.74
C LEU A 60 -8.77 -6.55 -2.58
N LEU A 61 -9.89 -7.07 -2.07
CA LEU A 61 -10.67 -8.12 -2.75
C LEU A 61 -11.39 -7.57 -3.99
N VAL A 62 -12.04 -6.40 -3.89
CA VAL A 62 -12.77 -5.78 -5.01
C VAL A 62 -11.83 -5.42 -6.16
N LYS A 63 -10.63 -4.94 -5.87
CA LYS A 63 -9.65 -4.52 -6.88
C LYS A 63 -8.81 -5.67 -7.45
N GLN A 64 -8.90 -6.89 -6.91
CA GLN A 64 -8.08 -8.03 -7.35
C GLN A 64 -8.08 -8.22 -8.86
N LYS A 65 -9.26 -8.25 -9.51
CA LYS A 65 -9.34 -8.45 -10.97
C LYS A 65 -8.71 -7.32 -11.79
N ALA A 66 -8.79 -6.09 -11.31
CA ALA A 66 -8.10 -4.98 -11.95
C ALA A 66 -6.57 -5.13 -11.83
N VAL A 67 -6.08 -5.54 -10.64
CA VAL A 67 -4.65 -5.77 -10.42
C VAL A 67 -4.14 -6.95 -11.24
N GLU A 68 -4.89 -8.07 -11.31
CA GLU A 68 -4.56 -9.23 -12.15
C GLU A 68 -4.41 -8.86 -13.63
N LYS A 69 -5.29 -8.02 -14.14
CA LYS A 69 -5.21 -7.50 -15.53
C LYS A 69 -3.91 -6.72 -15.76
N GLU A 70 -3.54 -5.86 -14.80
CA GLU A 70 -2.34 -5.03 -14.91
C GLU A 70 -1.05 -5.85 -14.69
N PHE A 71 -1.10 -6.86 -13.81
CA PHE A 71 -0.02 -7.81 -13.53
C PHE A 71 0.18 -8.79 -14.70
N GLY A 72 -0.90 -9.24 -15.32
CA GLY A 72 -0.87 -10.23 -16.43
C GLY A 72 -0.92 -11.66 -15.95
N GLY A 73 -1.48 -11.94 -14.78
CA GLY A 73 -1.60 -13.27 -14.18
C GLY A 73 -2.59 -13.31 -13.03
N GLU A 74 -2.90 -14.51 -12.55
CA GLU A 74 -3.77 -14.72 -11.38
C GLU A 74 -3.02 -14.40 -10.08
N LEU A 75 -3.70 -13.76 -9.16
CA LEU A 75 -3.15 -13.33 -7.87
C LEU A 75 -3.95 -13.90 -6.70
N LYS A 76 -3.27 -14.17 -5.59
CA LYS A 76 -3.89 -14.50 -4.30
C LYS A 76 -3.73 -13.30 -3.36
N PRO A 77 -4.83 -12.68 -2.90
CA PRO A 77 -4.78 -11.57 -1.98
C PRO A 77 -4.20 -12.02 -0.62
N GLN A 78 -3.38 -11.17 -0.02
CA GLN A 78 -2.72 -11.46 1.25
C GLN A 78 -3.25 -10.57 2.38
N TYR A 79 -3.07 -9.26 2.28
CA TYR A 79 -3.57 -8.30 3.26
C TYR A 79 -3.52 -6.88 2.69
N SER A 80 -4.26 -6.00 3.35
CA SER A 80 -4.12 -4.57 3.18
C SER A 80 -3.38 -3.96 4.36
N PHE A 81 -2.70 -2.87 4.09
CA PHE A 81 -2.09 -2.03 5.12
C PHE A 81 -2.32 -0.58 4.72
N TRP A 82 -2.74 0.28 5.64
CA TRP A 82 -2.84 1.69 5.34
C TRP A 82 -2.08 2.52 6.37
N ARG A 83 -1.63 3.68 5.94
CA ARG A 83 -0.89 4.60 6.77
C ARG A 83 -1.28 6.03 6.43
N LEU A 84 -1.50 6.83 7.46
CA LEU A 84 -1.54 8.27 7.36
C LEU A 84 -0.26 8.81 8.00
N TYR A 85 0.62 9.26 7.12
CA TYR A 85 1.90 9.87 7.47
C TYR A 85 1.71 11.29 7.94
N THR A 86 2.56 11.72 8.87
CA THR A 86 2.60 13.09 9.40
C THR A 86 3.91 13.78 9.02
N ARG A 87 4.03 15.06 9.35
CA ARG A 87 5.23 15.86 9.06
C ARG A 87 6.50 15.18 9.57
N CYS A 88 7.58 15.29 8.82
CA CYS A 88 8.87 14.67 9.04
C CYS A 88 8.90 13.14 8.86
N ALA A 89 7.81 12.51 8.41
CA ALA A 89 7.83 11.09 8.08
C ALA A 89 8.82 10.78 6.95
N VAL A 90 9.53 9.67 7.07
CA VAL A 90 10.45 9.15 6.05
C VAL A 90 10.12 7.68 5.84
N LEU A 91 9.94 7.25 4.61
CA LEU A 91 9.91 5.83 4.27
C LEU A 91 11.30 5.40 3.84
N LYS A 92 12.05 4.74 4.75
CA LYS A 92 13.42 4.29 4.47
C LYS A 92 13.45 3.32 3.29
N GLU A 93 14.57 3.30 2.55
CA GLU A 93 14.74 2.36 1.44
C GLU A 93 14.67 0.91 1.93
N HIS A 94 13.77 0.14 1.33
CA HIS A 94 13.57 -1.28 1.66
C HIS A 94 12.97 -2.05 0.48
N THR A 95 12.95 -3.36 0.62
CA THR A 95 12.08 -4.28 -0.11
C THR A 95 11.12 -4.92 0.87
N ASP A 96 9.97 -5.31 0.38
CA ASP A 96 8.93 -5.94 1.18
C ASP A 96 9.22 -7.41 1.49
N ARG A 97 8.46 -7.97 2.41
CA ARG A 97 8.47 -9.40 2.74
C ARG A 97 7.78 -10.26 1.66
N PRO A 98 7.94 -11.59 1.67
CA PRO A 98 7.39 -12.49 0.63
C PRO A 98 5.89 -12.38 0.40
N SER A 99 5.07 -12.13 1.43
CA SER A 99 3.61 -11.93 1.29
C SER A 99 3.22 -10.64 0.58
N CYS A 100 4.18 -9.78 0.26
CA CYS A 100 4.05 -8.58 -0.55
C CYS A 100 4.75 -8.75 -1.92
N GLU A 101 4.74 -9.98 -2.47
CA GLU A 101 5.39 -10.27 -3.75
C GLU A 101 4.92 -9.31 -4.84
N VAL A 102 3.61 -9.11 -4.93
CA VAL A 102 2.97 -8.13 -5.82
C VAL A 102 2.26 -7.10 -4.97
N SER A 103 2.77 -5.90 -4.99
CA SER A 103 2.28 -4.78 -4.17
C SER A 103 1.66 -3.69 -5.03
N VAL A 104 0.59 -3.10 -4.52
CA VAL A 104 -0.04 -1.91 -5.10
C VAL A 104 -0.10 -0.84 -4.03
N THR A 105 0.67 0.24 -4.19
CA THR A 105 0.54 1.43 -3.34
C THR A 105 -0.44 2.41 -3.98
N VAL A 106 -1.46 2.82 -3.25
CA VAL A 106 -2.56 3.67 -3.73
C VAL A 106 -2.59 4.96 -2.95
N PHE A 107 -2.53 6.09 -3.63
CA PHE A 107 -2.61 7.40 -3.00
C PHE A 107 -4.06 7.77 -2.71
N LEU A 108 -4.39 7.99 -1.44
CA LEU A 108 -5.75 8.32 -1.00
C LEU A 108 -5.98 9.83 -0.91
N GLY A 109 -4.97 10.60 -0.50
CA GLY A 109 -5.06 12.05 -0.35
C GLY A 109 -4.00 12.62 0.59
N SER A 110 -3.84 13.94 0.55
CA SER A 110 -2.91 14.68 1.41
C SER A 110 -3.38 16.11 1.65
N CYS A 111 -2.60 16.84 2.43
CA CYS A 111 -2.76 18.30 2.61
C CYS A 111 -2.37 19.12 1.36
N GLY A 112 -2.03 18.48 0.24
CA GLY A 112 -1.62 19.14 -1.00
C GLY A 112 -0.11 19.28 -1.18
N THR A 113 0.70 18.91 -0.18
CA THR A 113 2.16 18.92 -0.31
C THR A 113 2.61 17.71 -1.15
N PRO A 114 3.36 17.92 -2.27
CA PRO A 114 3.89 16.82 -3.06
C PRO A 114 4.81 15.92 -2.24
N TRP A 115 4.66 14.61 -2.42
CA TRP A 115 5.51 13.62 -1.76
C TRP A 115 5.68 12.37 -2.63
N PRO A 116 6.61 12.43 -3.60
CA PRO A 116 6.82 11.35 -4.55
C PRO A 116 7.28 10.07 -3.87
N ILE A 117 6.96 8.92 -4.47
CA ILE A 117 7.56 7.64 -4.13
C ILE A 117 8.68 7.34 -5.11
N PHE A 118 9.80 6.83 -4.60
CA PHE A 118 10.91 6.37 -5.41
C PHE A 118 10.83 4.86 -5.59
N MET A 119 10.81 4.41 -6.84
CA MET A 119 10.90 3.01 -7.25
C MET A 119 12.27 2.79 -7.88
N GLY A 120 13.21 2.22 -7.11
CA GLY A 120 14.64 2.30 -7.45
C GLY A 120 15.08 3.76 -7.54
N ASN A 121 15.61 4.16 -8.70
CA ASN A 121 16.06 5.53 -8.95
C ASN A 121 14.98 6.45 -9.56
N ASN A 122 13.77 5.94 -9.81
CA ASN A 122 12.71 6.71 -10.46
C ASN A 122 11.80 7.36 -9.43
N SER A 123 11.65 8.68 -9.52
CA SER A 123 10.68 9.45 -8.73
C SER A 123 9.30 9.42 -9.41
N ILE A 124 8.27 9.07 -8.68
CA ILE A 124 6.90 8.96 -9.19
C ILE A 124 5.98 9.84 -8.36
N GLU A 125 5.35 10.80 -9.01
CA GLU A 125 4.28 11.59 -8.43
C GLU A 125 2.93 10.94 -8.73
N LEU A 126 2.07 10.87 -7.72
CA LEU A 126 0.72 10.32 -7.81
C LEU A 126 -0.30 11.42 -7.53
N GLU A 127 -1.39 11.36 -8.26
CA GLU A 127 -2.61 12.10 -7.91
C GLU A 127 -3.52 11.23 -7.03
N PRO A 128 -4.38 11.82 -6.18
CA PRO A 128 -5.32 11.06 -5.37
C PRO A 128 -6.19 10.12 -6.22
N GLY A 129 -6.15 8.83 -5.90
CA GLY A 129 -6.79 7.76 -6.67
C GLY A 129 -5.86 7.00 -7.62
N ASP A 130 -4.64 7.48 -7.87
CA ASP A 130 -3.63 6.76 -8.64
C ASP A 130 -2.97 5.66 -7.81
N ALA A 131 -2.37 4.70 -8.50
CA ALA A 131 -1.63 3.61 -7.88
C ALA A 131 -0.35 3.26 -8.63
N VAL A 132 0.60 2.66 -7.91
CA VAL A 132 1.77 1.99 -8.50
C VAL A 132 1.71 0.51 -8.16
N LEU A 133 1.77 -0.33 -9.18
CA LEU A 133 1.93 -1.77 -9.09
C LEU A 133 3.41 -2.13 -9.29
N TYR A 134 3.97 -2.95 -8.39
CA TYR A 134 5.39 -3.33 -8.41
C TYR A 134 5.62 -4.67 -7.70
N LEU A 135 6.79 -5.28 -7.92
CA LEU A 135 7.22 -6.46 -7.17
C LEU A 135 7.86 -6.02 -5.85
N GLY A 136 7.05 -5.96 -4.79
CA GLY A 136 7.44 -5.40 -3.50
C GLY A 136 8.67 -6.08 -2.88
N ASN A 137 8.76 -7.40 -2.98
CA ASN A 137 9.86 -8.18 -2.45
C ASN A 137 11.16 -8.11 -3.31
N LYS A 138 11.15 -7.37 -4.43
CA LYS A 138 12.28 -7.25 -5.37
C LYS A 138 12.72 -5.81 -5.57
N LEU A 139 11.76 -4.91 -5.80
CA LEU A 139 12.04 -3.53 -6.14
C LEU A 139 12.23 -2.71 -4.88
N LYS A 140 13.42 -2.16 -4.69
CA LYS A 140 13.68 -1.20 -3.62
C LYS A 140 12.85 0.05 -3.81
N HIS A 141 12.23 0.51 -2.74
CA HIS A 141 11.41 1.71 -2.76
C HIS A 141 11.55 2.51 -1.47
N LYS A 142 11.33 3.82 -1.58
CA LYS A 142 11.48 4.77 -0.48
C LYS A 142 10.67 6.03 -0.71
N ARG A 143 10.57 6.86 0.33
CA ARG A 143 10.18 8.27 0.25
C ARG A 143 11.13 9.10 1.11
N GLU A 144 11.50 10.27 0.61
CA GLU A 144 12.27 11.25 1.36
C GLU A 144 11.41 11.87 2.48
N GLU A 145 11.96 12.81 3.25
CA GLU A 145 11.24 13.46 4.33
C GLU A 145 9.98 14.20 3.83
N PHE A 146 8.84 13.93 4.48
CA PHE A 146 7.57 14.60 4.20
C PHE A 146 7.50 15.97 4.88
N LEU A 147 7.28 17.02 4.10
CA LEU A 147 7.23 18.39 4.58
C LEU A 147 5.79 18.92 4.84
N GLY A 148 4.77 18.14 4.44
CA GLY A 148 3.37 18.49 4.64
C GLY A 148 2.82 18.03 6.00
N ASP A 149 1.53 18.30 6.24
CA ASP A 149 0.89 17.98 7.51
C ASP A 149 0.37 16.54 7.57
N TRP A 150 -0.19 16.05 6.46
CA TRP A 150 -0.67 14.67 6.37
C TRP A 150 -0.66 14.14 4.92
N HIS A 151 -0.43 12.84 4.79
CA HIS A 151 -0.46 12.11 3.53
C HIS A 151 -0.92 10.67 3.78
N SER A 152 -1.99 10.23 3.11
CA SER A 152 -2.61 8.93 3.32
C SER A 152 -2.40 8.00 2.13
N GLN A 153 -1.97 6.77 2.43
CA GLN A 153 -1.74 5.69 1.47
C GLN A 153 -2.42 4.41 1.94
N VAL A 154 -2.85 3.59 0.99
CA VAL A 154 -3.15 2.17 1.24
C VAL A 154 -2.27 1.29 0.37
N PHE A 155 -1.82 0.19 0.95
CA PHE A 155 -1.00 -0.83 0.31
C PHE A 155 -1.82 -2.12 0.22
N LEU A 156 -1.99 -2.63 -0.99
CA LEU A 156 -2.71 -3.87 -1.28
C LEU A 156 -1.69 -4.92 -1.69
N HIS A 157 -1.61 -6.02 -0.95
CA HIS A 157 -0.57 -7.03 -1.13
C HIS A 157 -1.15 -8.34 -1.63
N TYR A 158 -0.51 -8.88 -2.65
CA TYR A 158 -0.86 -10.14 -3.32
C TYR A 158 0.39 -11.00 -3.50
N VAL A 159 0.18 -12.26 -3.83
CA VAL A 159 1.21 -13.15 -4.36
C VAL A 159 0.74 -13.73 -5.69
N ASP A 160 1.68 -14.06 -6.58
CA ASP A 160 1.38 -14.78 -7.82
C ASP A 160 0.79 -16.16 -7.48
N ALA A 161 -0.41 -16.47 -7.99
CA ALA A 161 -1.09 -17.74 -7.75
C ALA A 161 -0.31 -18.95 -8.29
N ASN A 162 0.61 -18.72 -9.23
CA ASN A 162 1.49 -19.72 -9.84
C ASN A 162 2.97 -19.54 -9.44
N GLY A 163 3.26 -18.52 -8.59
CA GLY A 163 4.60 -18.15 -8.17
C GLY A 163 5.16 -18.97 -7.00
N PRO A 164 6.36 -18.59 -6.52
CA PRO A 164 7.03 -19.29 -5.43
C PRO A 164 6.31 -19.17 -4.09
N PHE A 165 5.46 -18.15 -3.91
CA PHE A 165 4.72 -17.88 -2.67
C PHE A 165 3.25 -18.27 -2.72
N LYS A 166 2.84 -19.06 -3.73
CA LYS A 166 1.44 -19.49 -3.97
C LYS A 166 0.76 -20.20 -2.80
N ASN A 167 1.52 -20.70 -1.84
CA ASN A 167 1.00 -21.39 -0.66
C ASN A 167 0.67 -20.42 0.49
N LEU A 168 1.01 -19.13 0.36
CA LEU A 168 0.60 -18.12 1.32
C LEU A 168 -0.87 -17.76 1.13
N GLU A 169 -1.60 -17.70 2.23
CA GLU A 169 -3.02 -17.36 2.23
C GLU A 169 -3.32 -16.35 3.34
N LYS A 170 -3.94 -15.23 2.96
CA LYS A 170 -4.39 -14.16 3.87
C LYS A 170 -3.31 -13.71 4.87
N ASP A 171 -2.03 -13.85 4.49
CA ASP A 171 -0.88 -13.58 5.36
C ASP A 171 -0.93 -14.34 6.70
N GLY A 172 -1.47 -15.58 6.68
CA GLY A 172 -1.63 -16.43 7.86
C GLY A 172 -2.83 -16.08 8.75
N ARG A 173 -3.70 -15.17 8.33
CA ARG A 173 -4.93 -14.83 9.07
C ARG A 173 -6.05 -15.81 8.76
N THR A 174 -6.93 -16.01 9.75
CA THR A 174 -8.11 -16.85 9.61
C THR A 174 -9.18 -16.22 8.71
N PHE A 175 -9.43 -14.91 8.91
CA PHE A 175 -10.43 -14.13 8.16
C PHE A 175 -9.89 -12.77 7.72
N TRP A 176 -10.55 -12.17 6.75
CA TRP A 176 -10.35 -10.79 6.35
C TRP A 176 -10.80 -9.82 7.45
N GLY A 177 -10.22 -8.65 7.50
CA GLY A 177 -10.55 -7.63 8.51
C GLY A 177 -9.98 -7.91 9.91
N LEU A 178 -9.12 -8.92 10.06
CA LEU A 178 -8.47 -9.25 11.32
C LEU A 178 -6.99 -8.88 11.30
N LYS A 179 -6.47 -8.48 12.46
CA LYS A 179 -5.02 -8.39 12.66
C LYS A 179 -4.38 -9.78 12.56
N ARG A 180 -3.11 -9.83 12.17
CA ARG A 180 -2.32 -11.05 12.25
C ARG A 180 -2.19 -11.43 13.73
N ASN A 181 -2.49 -12.68 14.08
CA ASN A 181 -2.21 -13.16 15.42
C ASN A 181 -0.71 -13.02 15.70
N ALA A 182 -0.36 -12.39 16.81
CA ALA A 182 1.01 -12.43 17.30
C ALA A 182 1.35 -13.91 17.55
N VAL A 183 2.38 -14.41 16.85
CA VAL A 183 2.96 -15.74 17.09
C VAL A 183 3.83 -15.62 18.32
#